data_669bea53c86fd97418a636fea24aa8a3
#
_entry.id   669bea53c86fd97418a636fea24aa8a3
#
_cell.length_a   1.000
_cell.length_b   1.000
_cell.length_c   1.000
_cell.angle_alpha   90.00
_cell.angle_beta   90.00
_cell.angle_gamma   90.00
#
_symmetry.space_group_name_H-M   'P 1'
#
loop_
_entity.id
_entity.type
_entity.pdbx_description
1 polymer ?
#
loop_
_entity_poly.entity_id
_entity_poly.type
_entity_poly.pdbx_seq_one_letter_code
_entity_poly.pdbx_strand_id
1 'polypeptide(L)'
;MINVSGYFEGRENKKLFYQFWVPDSNDVKAYLITIHGWGTHSDRIKVLAEFFTEKGYAVFTFDLRGHYRNAEILGHIDSMDHIQKDLVLFIDIVREKAGNNKIYLMGHDFGGLISLIYAIEHPGLSGVIVSSPQLGLTLKSSSGKKVMKMVRGAISKPTKNIQFVIDQNQLTSDLKILREHIADKNKLEVITLKSLAEMESSMKWAMDNAVNLLCPLLILQAGTENIVDKTKTIEFYKEVKSQDKTYKEYDGFLHELWNEKSRALVYRDMYVWLEKHL
;
A
#
# COMPACT_ATOMS: atom_id res chain seq x y z
N MET A 1 -13.50 12.69 15.59
CA MET A 1 -12.35 12.50 14.64
C MET A 1 -12.07 13.81 13.92
N ILE A 2 -10.85 14.28 13.97
CA ILE A 2 -10.38 15.48 13.28
C ILE A 2 -9.61 15.04 12.04
N ASN A 3 -9.97 15.58 10.86
CA ASN A 3 -9.22 15.36 9.62
C ASN A 3 -8.44 16.63 9.26
N VAL A 4 -7.16 16.48 8.97
CA VAL A 4 -6.27 17.57 8.54
C VAL A 4 -5.55 17.14 7.28
N SER A 5 -5.36 18.08 6.35
CA SER A 5 -4.59 17.84 5.13
C SER A 5 -3.59 18.95 4.89
N GLY A 6 -2.56 18.68 4.12
CA GLY A 6 -1.51 19.61 3.81
C GLY A 6 -0.55 19.06 2.75
N TYR A 7 0.62 19.68 2.69
CA TYR A 7 1.68 19.24 1.81
C TYR A 7 2.98 19.13 2.60
N PHE A 8 3.80 18.16 2.25
CA PHE A 8 5.16 18.05 2.74
C PHE A 8 6.15 18.06 1.57
N GLU A 9 7.39 18.33 1.89
CA GLU A 9 8.47 18.33 0.91
C GLU A 9 9.08 16.93 0.84
N GLY A 10 8.80 16.23 -0.25
CA GLY A 10 9.38 14.94 -0.55
C GLY A 10 10.75 15.03 -1.23
N ARG A 11 11.24 13.90 -1.73
CA ARG A 11 12.50 13.84 -2.47
C ARG A 11 12.50 14.82 -3.66
N GLU A 12 13.66 15.50 -3.87
CA GLU A 12 13.85 16.52 -4.92
C GLU A 12 12.94 17.73 -4.77
N ASN A 13 12.64 18.11 -3.52
CA ASN A 13 11.79 19.24 -3.15
C ASN A 13 10.36 19.15 -3.74
N LYS A 14 9.93 17.94 -4.07
CA LYS A 14 8.60 17.72 -4.61
C LYS A 14 7.55 17.91 -3.53
N LYS A 15 6.60 18.81 -3.79
CA LYS A 15 5.48 19.08 -2.89
C LYS A 15 4.46 17.95 -3.00
N LEU A 16 4.30 17.17 -1.93
CA LEU A 16 3.43 15.99 -1.88
C LEU A 16 2.26 16.22 -0.93
N PHE A 17 1.04 15.95 -1.41
CA PHE A 17 -0.18 16.03 -0.62
C PHE A 17 -0.24 14.89 0.38
N TYR A 18 -0.60 15.22 1.63
CA TYR A 18 -0.89 14.24 2.67
C TYR A 18 -2.14 14.63 3.44
N GLN A 19 -2.71 13.66 4.13
CA GLN A 19 -3.76 13.88 5.10
C GLN A 19 -3.66 12.89 6.26
N PHE A 20 -4.28 13.28 7.37
CA PHE A 20 -4.33 12.41 8.54
C PHE A 20 -5.62 12.62 9.32
N TRP A 21 -5.97 11.62 10.09
CA TRP A 21 -7.10 11.60 11.00
C TRP A 21 -6.60 11.29 12.40
N VAL A 22 -7.05 12.06 13.36
CA VAL A 22 -6.73 11.86 14.78
C VAL A 22 -7.99 11.71 15.61
N PRO A 23 -7.95 10.95 16.72
CA PRO A 23 -9.04 10.92 17.68
C PRO A 23 -9.38 12.31 18.20
N ASP A 24 -10.60 12.51 18.68
CA ASP A 24 -10.97 13.75 19.36
C ASP A 24 -10.30 13.88 20.75
N SER A 25 -9.86 12.77 21.33
CA SER A 25 -9.06 12.72 22.54
C SER A 25 -7.58 13.01 22.22
N ASN A 26 -6.87 13.63 23.19
CA ASN A 26 -5.43 13.84 23.09
C ASN A 26 -4.60 12.57 23.36
N ASP A 27 -5.24 11.48 23.76
CA ASP A 27 -4.59 10.21 24.09
C ASP A 27 -4.58 9.31 22.85
N VAL A 28 -3.48 9.36 22.11
CA VAL A 28 -3.26 8.55 20.90
C VAL A 28 -2.48 7.30 21.27
N LYS A 29 -3.05 6.12 21.12
CA LYS A 29 -2.42 4.83 21.43
C LYS A 29 -1.18 4.56 20.58
N ALA A 30 -1.32 4.74 19.27
CA ALA A 30 -0.24 4.57 18.29
C ALA A 30 -0.59 5.28 16.97
N TYR A 31 0.38 5.37 16.08
CA TYR A 31 0.30 6.03 14.78
C TYR A 31 0.37 5.01 13.66
N LEU A 32 -0.60 5.03 12.77
CA LEU A 32 -0.70 4.15 11.61
C LEU A 32 -0.39 4.97 10.35
N ILE A 33 0.67 4.62 9.64
CA ILE A 33 0.98 5.20 8.33
C ILE A 33 0.47 4.24 7.28
N THR A 34 -0.47 4.68 6.44
CA THR A 34 -1.16 3.83 5.47
C THR A 34 -0.83 4.24 4.05
N ILE A 35 -0.36 3.31 3.25
CA ILE A 35 0.02 3.52 1.84
C ILE A 35 -1.01 2.86 0.93
N HIS A 36 -1.58 3.65 0.02
CA HIS A 36 -2.61 3.20 -0.92
C HIS A 36 -2.04 2.32 -2.05
N GLY A 37 -2.89 1.53 -2.70
CA GLY A 37 -2.54 0.67 -3.83
C GLY A 37 -2.36 1.44 -5.15
N TRP A 38 -1.92 0.73 -6.20
CA TRP A 38 -1.83 1.30 -7.53
C TRP A 38 -3.19 1.77 -8.04
N GLY A 39 -3.20 2.92 -8.68
CA GLY A 39 -4.41 3.47 -9.31
C GLY A 39 -5.39 4.13 -8.35
N THR A 40 -5.15 4.10 -7.03
CA THR A 40 -5.99 4.75 -6.02
C THR A 40 -5.32 6.00 -5.44
N HIS A 41 -5.83 6.53 -4.33
CA HIS A 41 -5.32 7.73 -3.66
C HIS A 41 -5.72 7.76 -2.18
N SER A 42 -5.14 8.68 -1.42
CA SER A 42 -5.30 8.78 0.04
C SER A 42 -6.75 8.94 0.52
N ASP A 43 -7.66 9.54 -0.27
CA ASP A 43 -9.07 9.70 0.14
C ASP A 43 -9.78 8.35 0.33
N ARG A 44 -9.28 7.28 -0.32
CA ARG A 44 -9.83 5.92 -0.19
C ARG A 44 -9.52 5.27 1.16
N ILE A 45 -8.59 5.86 1.93
CA ILE A 45 -8.23 5.38 3.27
C ILE A 45 -9.26 5.82 4.33
N LYS A 46 -10.15 6.76 4.02
CA LYS A 46 -11.08 7.38 4.98
C LYS A 46 -11.85 6.38 5.84
N VAL A 47 -12.45 5.35 5.23
CA VAL A 47 -13.27 4.36 5.97
C VAL A 47 -12.44 3.57 6.97
N LEU A 48 -11.22 3.18 6.59
CA LEU A 48 -10.27 2.54 7.49
C LEU A 48 -9.84 3.51 8.61
N ALA A 49 -9.57 4.77 8.27
CA ALA A 49 -9.18 5.78 9.23
C ALA A 49 -10.29 6.07 10.26
N GLU A 50 -11.56 6.13 9.84
CA GLU A 50 -12.71 6.28 10.73
C GLU A 50 -12.72 5.17 11.79
N PHE A 51 -12.59 3.92 11.37
CA PHE A 51 -12.56 2.79 12.31
C PHE A 51 -11.42 2.88 13.32
N PHE A 52 -10.19 3.16 12.86
CA PHE A 52 -9.04 3.16 13.76
C PHE A 52 -8.97 4.39 14.65
N THR A 53 -9.44 5.55 14.20
CA THR A 53 -9.52 6.74 15.07
C THR A 53 -10.55 6.58 16.18
N GLU A 54 -11.67 5.89 15.95
CA GLU A 54 -12.62 5.51 17.01
C GLU A 54 -12.00 4.57 18.06
N LYS A 55 -10.94 3.83 17.70
CA LYS A 55 -10.17 2.94 18.58
C LYS A 55 -8.97 3.62 19.24
N GLY A 56 -8.78 4.93 19.03
CA GLY A 56 -7.72 5.72 19.66
C GLY A 56 -6.40 5.74 18.87
N TYR A 57 -6.40 5.35 17.59
CA TYR A 57 -5.21 5.43 16.73
C TYR A 57 -5.24 6.70 15.85
N ALA A 58 -4.09 7.29 15.61
CA ALA A 58 -3.95 8.29 14.56
C ALA A 58 -3.61 7.61 13.23
N VAL A 59 -4.24 8.03 12.13
CA VAL A 59 -4.03 7.44 10.80
C VAL A 59 -3.50 8.50 9.86
N PHE A 60 -2.36 8.25 9.24
CA PHE A 60 -1.65 9.14 8.32
C PHE A 60 -1.52 8.49 6.95
N THR A 61 -1.62 9.28 5.90
CA THR A 61 -1.47 8.82 4.51
C THR A 61 -1.07 9.96 3.60
N PHE A 62 -0.48 9.67 2.47
CA PHE A 62 -0.18 10.64 1.41
C PHE A 62 -0.48 10.04 0.04
N ASP A 63 -0.70 10.90 -0.98
CA ASP A 63 -0.81 10.43 -2.35
C ASP A 63 0.58 10.08 -2.88
N LEU A 64 0.74 8.89 -3.48
CA LEU A 64 2.00 8.48 -4.10
C LEU A 64 2.33 9.34 -5.33
N ARG A 65 3.60 9.46 -5.67
CA ARG A 65 4.04 10.06 -6.94
C ARG A 65 3.31 9.42 -8.11
N GLY A 66 2.96 10.23 -9.10
CA GLY A 66 2.22 9.77 -10.28
C GLY A 66 0.73 9.49 -10.03
N HIS A 67 0.23 9.68 -8.79
CA HIS A 67 -1.16 9.45 -8.42
C HIS A 67 -1.85 10.76 -8.02
N TYR A 68 -3.06 10.95 -8.49
CA TYR A 68 -4.00 12.03 -8.16
C TYR A 68 -3.33 13.40 -8.00
N ARG A 69 -3.30 13.96 -6.76
CA ARG A 69 -2.77 15.31 -6.46
C ARG A 69 -1.26 15.41 -6.64
N ASN A 70 -0.55 14.28 -6.62
CA ASN A 70 0.91 14.21 -6.73
C ASN A 70 1.39 13.76 -8.11
N ALA A 71 0.49 13.76 -9.10
CA ALA A 71 0.83 13.39 -10.47
C ALA A 71 1.25 14.61 -11.30
N GLU A 72 2.48 14.65 -11.73
CA GLU A 72 2.92 15.49 -12.87
C GLU A 72 2.65 14.77 -14.20
N ILE A 73 2.95 13.48 -14.23
CA ILE A 73 2.58 12.58 -15.32
C ILE A 73 1.78 11.44 -14.67
N LEU A 74 0.54 11.25 -15.09
CA LEU A 74 -0.34 10.22 -14.54
C LEU A 74 0.27 8.82 -14.72
N GLY A 75 0.32 8.05 -13.63
CA GLY A 75 0.86 6.70 -13.61
C GLY A 75 2.38 6.62 -13.81
N HIS A 76 3.12 7.72 -13.58
CA HIS A 76 4.57 7.75 -13.69
C HIS A 76 5.25 7.81 -12.33
N ILE A 77 6.18 6.88 -12.13
CA ILE A 77 7.16 6.92 -11.05
C ILE A 77 8.56 6.79 -11.68
N ASP A 78 9.49 7.65 -11.26
CA ASP A 78 10.87 7.63 -11.76
C ASP A 78 11.64 6.43 -11.22
N SER A 79 11.48 6.13 -9.94
CA SER A 79 12.10 4.98 -9.29
C SER A 79 11.42 4.63 -7.98
N MET A 80 11.54 3.37 -7.55
CA MET A 80 11.12 2.95 -6.22
C MET A 80 11.94 3.67 -5.14
N ASP A 81 13.21 3.97 -5.37
CA ASP A 81 14.07 4.73 -4.46
C ASP A 81 13.48 6.12 -4.12
N HIS A 82 12.88 6.82 -5.09
CA HIS A 82 12.22 8.11 -4.82
C HIS A 82 11.00 7.93 -3.91
N ILE A 83 10.20 6.88 -4.14
CA ILE A 83 9.04 6.57 -3.28
C ILE A 83 9.50 6.22 -1.86
N GLN A 84 10.55 5.41 -1.72
CA GLN A 84 11.09 5.04 -0.40
C GLN A 84 11.63 6.28 0.35
N LYS A 85 12.31 7.18 -0.34
CA LYS A 85 12.80 8.44 0.25
C LYS A 85 11.66 9.37 0.67
N ASP A 86 10.58 9.46 -0.12
CA ASP A 86 9.37 10.20 0.29
C ASP A 86 8.76 9.59 1.53
N LEU A 87 8.69 8.26 1.61
CA LEU A 87 8.16 7.56 2.77
C LEU A 87 9.02 7.78 4.02
N VAL A 88 10.35 7.77 3.90
CA VAL A 88 11.27 8.12 5.00
C VAL A 88 10.96 9.52 5.53
N LEU A 89 10.89 10.53 4.65
CA LEU A 89 10.59 11.92 5.04
C LEU A 89 9.20 12.03 5.68
N PHE A 90 8.21 11.32 5.15
CA PHE A 90 6.87 11.31 5.73
C PHE A 90 6.83 10.63 7.11
N ILE A 91 7.54 9.53 7.28
CA ILE A 91 7.65 8.85 8.58
C ILE A 91 8.33 9.75 9.62
N ASP A 92 9.33 10.54 9.23
CA ASP A 92 9.99 11.49 10.15
C ASP A 92 9.01 12.57 10.62
N ILE A 93 8.15 13.09 9.74
CA ILE A 93 7.07 14.02 10.12
C ILE A 93 6.11 13.37 11.13
N VAL A 94 5.77 12.11 10.92
CA VAL A 94 4.88 11.37 11.84
C VAL A 94 5.59 11.10 13.17
N ARG A 95 6.90 10.80 13.17
CA ARG A 95 7.71 10.61 14.39
C ARG A 95 7.74 11.84 15.28
N GLU A 96 7.88 13.03 14.70
CA GLU A 96 7.82 14.28 15.45
C GLU A 96 6.49 14.45 16.20
N LYS A 97 5.39 14.02 15.58
CA LYS A 97 4.05 14.04 16.21
C LYS A 97 3.83 12.90 17.20
N ALA A 98 4.39 11.75 16.93
CA ALA A 98 4.23 10.55 17.73
C ALA A 98 5.02 10.60 19.04
N GLY A 99 6.14 11.32 19.07
CA GLY A 99 7.04 11.30 20.23
C GLY A 99 7.51 9.87 20.55
N ASN A 100 7.13 9.36 21.71
CA ASN A 100 7.47 8.00 22.15
C ASN A 100 6.45 6.93 21.75
N ASN A 101 5.35 7.31 21.11
CA ASN A 101 4.32 6.35 20.71
C ASN A 101 4.77 5.49 19.53
N LYS A 102 4.26 4.27 19.48
CA LYS A 102 4.59 3.31 18.42
C LYS A 102 4.05 3.77 17.06
N ILE A 103 4.80 3.46 16.02
CA ILE A 103 4.44 3.71 14.62
C ILE A 103 4.38 2.37 13.89
N TYR A 104 3.27 2.12 13.22
CA TYR A 104 3.06 0.97 12.36
C TYR A 104 2.90 1.42 10.92
N LEU A 105 3.50 0.69 9.99
CA LEU A 105 3.34 0.91 8.57
C LEU A 105 2.29 -0.07 8.02
N MET A 106 1.36 0.44 7.23
CA MET A 106 0.30 -0.35 6.61
C MET A 106 0.28 -0.10 5.11
N GLY A 107 0.04 -1.14 4.32
CA GLY A 107 -0.03 -0.99 2.87
C GLY A 107 -0.97 -2.00 2.22
N HIS A 108 -1.64 -1.57 1.15
CA HIS A 108 -2.46 -2.44 0.33
C HIS A 108 -1.89 -2.49 -1.09
N ASP A 109 -1.92 -3.66 -1.74
CA ASP A 109 -1.49 -3.85 -3.13
C ASP A 109 -0.07 -3.31 -3.37
N PHE A 110 0.12 -2.34 -4.26
CA PHE A 110 1.38 -1.64 -4.48
C PHE A 110 1.89 -0.93 -3.22
N GLY A 111 1.00 -0.32 -2.43
CA GLY A 111 1.36 0.21 -1.11
C GLY A 111 1.86 -0.85 -0.15
N GLY A 112 1.36 -2.08 -0.28
CA GLY A 112 1.87 -3.25 0.44
C GLY A 112 3.31 -3.60 0.04
N LEU A 113 3.62 -3.60 -1.25
CA LEU A 113 4.99 -3.78 -1.74
C LEU A 113 5.93 -2.69 -1.21
N ILE A 114 5.52 -1.41 -1.29
CA ILE A 114 6.30 -0.27 -0.77
C ILE A 114 6.57 -0.45 0.72
N SER A 115 5.56 -0.84 1.50
CA SER A 115 5.66 -1.03 2.95
C SER A 115 6.59 -2.20 3.32
N LEU A 116 6.58 -3.29 2.55
CA LEU A 116 7.48 -4.41 2.75
C LEU A 116 8.93 -4.04 2.43
N ILE A 117 9.18 -3.32 1.33
CA ILE A 117 10.52 -2.81 0.99
C ILE A 117 11.05 -1.93 2.11
N TYR A 118 10.23 -0.97 2.59
CA TYR A 118 10.62 -0.11 3.70
C TYR A 118 10.98 -0.92 4.96
N ALA A 119 10.15 -1.90 5.33
CA ALA A 119 10.36 -2.72 6.52
C ALA A 119 11.62 -3.61 6.43
N ILE A 120 12.00 -4.04 5.22
CA ILE A 120 13.25 -4.77 4.96
C ILE A 120 14.46 -3.87 5.17
N GLU A 121 14.40 -2.62 4.68
CA GLU A 121 15.52 -1.66 4.75
C GLU A 121 15.63 -0.96 6.11
N HIS A 122 14.51 -0.87 6.87
CA HIS A 122 14.42 -0.10 8.11
C HIS A 122 13.82 -0.95 9.25
N PRO A 123 14.58 -1.82 9.90
CA PRO A 123 14.08 -2.79 10.90
C PRO A 123 13.53 -2.17 12.18
N GLY A 124 13.60 -0.84 12.37
CA GLY A 124 13.16 -0.13 13.59
C GLY A 124 11.66 0.17 13.66
N LEU A 125 10.83 -0.34 12.77
CA LEU A 125 9.37 -0.22 12.85
C LEU A 125 8.80 -1.07 13.99
N SER A 126 7.73 -0.57 14.63
CA SER A 126 6.97 -1.34 15.62
C SER A 126 6.27 -2.56 15.00
N GLY A 127 6.00 -2.51 13.70
CA GLY A 127 5.46 -3.59 12.89
C GLY A 127 4.91 -3.11 11.56
N VAL A 128 4.66 -4.06 10.66
CA VAL A 128 4.10 -3.81 9.32
C VAL A 128 2.87 -4.69 9.08
N ILE A 129 1.81 -4.08 8.53
CA ILE A 129 0.58 -4.77 8.13
C ILE A 129 0.42 -4.58 6.62
N VAL A 130 0.30 -5.67 5.87
CA VAL A 130 0.07 -5.60 4.45
C VAL A 130 -1.17 -6.40 4.04
N SER A 131 -1.93 -5.84 3.09
CA SER A 131 -3.15 -6.42 2.56
C SER A 131 -2.99 -6.69 1.07
N SER A 132 -3.13 -7.96 0.66
CA SER A 132 -2.94 -8.42 -0.73
C SER A 132 -1.73 -7.74 -1.39
N PRO A 133 -0.50 -7.85 -0.82
CA PRO A 133 0.65 -7.09 -1.29
C PRO A 133 1.05 -7.51 -2.70
N GLN A 134 1.43 -6.54 -3.53
CA GLN A 134 1.83 -6.76 -4.92
C GLN A 134 3.26 -7.34 -5.01
N LEU A 135 3.39 -8.63 -4.76
CA LEU A 135 4.64 -9.39 -4.87
C LEU A 135 4.74 -10.18 -6.19
N GLY A 136 3.69 -10.16 -6.98
CA GLY A 136 3.57 -10.70 -8.33
C GLY A 136 2.23 -10.29 -8.91
N LEU A 137 2.11 -10.22 -10.24
CA LEU A 137 0.86 -9.92 -10.93
C LEU A 137 0.27 -11.19 -11.53
N THR A 138 -1.04 -11.40 -11.35
CA THR A 138 -1.77 -12.46 -12.03
C THR A 138 -2.01 -12.05 -13.48
N LEU A 139 -1.01 -12.25 -14.31
CA LEU A 139 -1.15 -12.04 -15.75
C LEU A 139 -1.88 -13.24 -16.35
N LYS A 140 -3.22 -13.25 -16.33
CA LYS A 140 -3.99 -14.18 -17.16
C LYS A 140 -3.69 -13.88 -18.63
N SER A 141 -3.05 -14.83 -19.31
CA SER A 141 -2.71 -14.89 -20.74
C SER A 141 -1.31 -14.42 -21.15
N SER A 142 -0.76 -15.06 -22.20
CA SER A 142 0.30 -14.70 -23.19
C SER A 142 1.24 -13.48 -22.92
N SER A 143 1.15 -12.88 -21.77
CA SER A 143 1.61 -11.55 -21.44
C SER A 143 3.04 -11.46 -20.93
N GLY A 144 3.64 -12.53 -20.40
CA GLY A 144 5.02 -12.45 -19.89
C GLY A 144 6.02 -11.98 -20.95
N LYS A 145 5.94 -12.51 -22.19
CA LYS A 145 6.76 -12.01 -23.30
C LYS A 145 6.39 -10.58 -23.72
N LYS A 146 5.10 -10.22 -23.60
CA LYS A 146 4.60 -8.86 -23.93
C LYS A 146 5.05 -7.86 -22.87
N VAL A 147 4.94 -8.20 -21.58
CA VAL A 147 5.46 -7.39 -20.46
C VAL A 147 6.98 -7.20 -20.60
N MET A 148 7.74 -8.27 -20.84
CA MET A 148 9.19 -8.17 -21.04
C MET A 148 9.55 -7.27 -22.22
N LYS A 149 8.79 -7.30 -23.32
CA LYS A 149 8.98 -6.37 -24.46
C LYS A 149 8.63 -4.94 -24.07
N MET A 150 7.60 -4.74 -23.24
CA MET A 150 7.21 -3.42 -22.73
C MET A 150 8.28 -2.84 -21.78
N VAL A 151 8.79 -3.64 -20.84
CA VAL A 151 9.88 -3.27 -19.94
C VAL A 151 11.14 -2.84 -20.73
N ARG A 152 11.51 -3.57 -21.79
CA ARG A 152 12.59 -3.14 -22.69
C ARG A 152 12.31 -1.80 -23.37
N GLY A 153 11.05 -1.47 -23.63
CA GLY A 153 10.62 -0.17 -24.15
C GLY A 153 10.79 0.98 -23.17
N ALA A 154 10.93 0.71 -21.87
CA ALA A 154 11.10 1.74 -20.84
C ALA A 154 12.37 2.56 -21.02
N ILE A 155 13.42 1.99 -21.60
CA ILE A 155 14.71 2.70 -21.87
C ILE A 155 14.51 3.79 -22.93
N SER A 156 13.74 3.50 -24.00
CA SER A 156 13.60 4.44 -25.13
C SER A 156 12.40 5.39 -24.99
N LYS A 157 11.37 5.00 -24.23
CA LYS A 157 10.11 5.74 -24.06
C LYS A 157 9.60 5.64 -22.62
N PRO A 158 10.33 6.14 -21.63
CA PRO A 158 10.05 5.92 -20.21
C PRO A 158 8.65 6.41 -19.81
N THR A 159 8.24 7.58 -20.30
CA THR A 159 6.95 8.22 -19.98
C THR A 159 5.78 7.75 -20.86
N LYS A 160 6.02 6.76 -21.76
CA LYS A 160 4.93 6.24 -22.60
C LYS A 160 3.90 5.52 -21.74
N ASN A 161 2.68 6.04 -21.72
CA ASN A 161 1.54 5.41 -21.08
C ASN A 161 1.06 4.17 -21.84
N ILE A 162 0.69 3.17 -21.07
CA ILE A 162 -0.07 2.00 -21.53
C ILE A 162 -1.31 1.86 -20.66
N GLN A 163 -2.37 1.26 -21.22
CA GLN A 163 -3.56 0.94 -20.45
C GLN A 163 -3.22 -0.12 -19.41
N PHE A 164 -3.58 0.15 -18.17
CA PHE A 164 -3.42 -0.74 -17.03
C PHE A 164 -4.77 -0.83 -16.31
N VAL A 165 -5.71 -1.49 -16.97
CA VAL A 165 -7.08 -1.60 -16.49
C VAL A 165 -7.23 -2.86 -15.67
N ILE A 166 -7.63 -2.69 -14.42
CA ILE A 166 -8.04 -3.76 -13.51
C ILE A 166 -9.54 -3.97 -13.68
N ASP A 167 -9.98 -5.22 -13.79
CA ASP A 167 -11.40 -5.53 -13.73
C ASP A 167 -11.97 -5.12 -12.37
N GLN A 168 -12.77 -4.07 -12.37
CA GLN A 168 -13.34 -3.48 -11.15
C GLN A 168 -14.15 -4.50 -10.33
N ASN A 169 -14.75 -5.51 -10.97
CA ASN A 169 -15.50 -6.56 -10.31
C ASN A 169 -14.61 -7.51 -9.47
N GLN A 170 -13.29 -7.44 -9.62
CA GLN A 170 -12.33 -8.20 -8.82
C GLN A 170 -11.85 -7.45 -7.59
N LEU A 171 -12.26 -6.18 -7.40
CA LEU A 171 -11.79 -5.34 -6.29
C LEU A 171 -12.55 -5.65 -5.00
N THR A 172 -13.88 -5.63 -5.04
CA THR A 172 -14.72 -5.77 -3.85
C THR A 172 -16.10 -6.33 -4.17
N SER A 173 -16.66 -7.08 -3.24
CA SER A 173 -18.05 -7.56 -3.28
C SER A 173 -19.06 -6.52 -2.74
N ASP A 174 -18.60 -5.41 -2.16
CA ASP A 174 -19.45 -4.31 -1.71
C ASP A 174 -19.88 -3.44 -2.90
N LEU A 175 -21.12 -3.61 -3.35
CA LEU A 175 -21.66 -2.92 -4.52
C LEU A 175 -21.68 -1.38 -4.36
N LYS A 176 -21.75 -0.86 -3.14
CA LYS A 176 -21.68 0.58 -2.89
C LYS A 176 -20.27 1.08 -3.17
N ILE A 177 -19.28 0.44 -2.58
CA ILE A 177 -17.86 0.77 -2.79
C ILE A 177 -17.48 0.58 -4.26
N LEU A 178 -17.93 -0.50 -4.90
CA LEU A 178 -17.68 -0.74 -6.32
C LEU A 178 -18.21 0.41 -7.20
N ARG A 179 -19.41 0.91 -6.95
CA ARG A 179 -19.96 2.07 -7.68
C ARG A 179 -19.14 3.33 -7.46
N GLU A 180 -18.69 3.57 -6.22
CA GLU A 180 -17.80 4.68 -5.89
C GLU A 180 -16.46 4.57 -6.64
N HIS A 181 -15.87 3.36 -6.73
CA HIS A 181 -14.68 3.10 -7.52
C HIS A 181 -14.87 3.39 -9.00
N ILE A 182 -15.97 2.89 -9.59
CA ILE A 182 -16.27 3.10 -11.01
C ILE A 182 -16.44 4.60 -11.29
N ALA A 183 -17.12 5.33 -10.42
CA ALA A 183 -17.41 6.77 -10.57
C ALA A 183 -16.21 7.68 -10.25
N ASP A 184 -15.16 7.14 -9.62
CA ASP A 184 -13.98 7.93 -9.21
C ASP A 184 -13.18 8.37 -10.44
N LYS A 185 -13.17 9.68 -10.68
CA LYS A 185 -12.44 10.32 -11.79
C LYS A 185 -10.93 10.45 -11.52
N ASN A 186 -10.51 10.24 -10.28
CA ASN A 186 -9.13 10.40 -9.83
C ASN A 186 -8.35 9.09 -9.82
N LYS A 187 -9.04 7.96 -10.10
CA LYS A 187 -8.37 6.66 -10.25
C LYS A 187 -7.48 6.64 -11.50
N LEU A 188 -6.41 5.86 -11.46
CA LEU A 188 -5.56 5.63 -12.62
C LEU A 188 -5.96 4.35 -13.35
N GLU A 189 -6.05 4.45 -14.66
CA GLU A 189 -6.22 3.32 -15.59
C GLU A 189 -5.03 3.22 -16.55
N VAL A 190 -3.93 3.89 -16.21
CA VAL A 190 -2.72 3.93 -17.01
C VAL A 190 -1.49 3.72 -16.14
N ILE A 191 -0.43 3.21 -16.75
CA ILE A 191 0.90 3.10 -16.17
C ILE A 191 1.93 3.46 -17.25
N THR A 192 3.01 4.14 -16.87
CA THR A 192 4.11 4.33 -17.82
C THR A 192 4.97 3.09 -17.93
N LEU A 193 5.69 2.95 -19.05
CA LEU A 193 6.63 1.84 -19.22
C LEU A 193 7.73 1.83 -18.14
N LYS A 194 8.16 3.00 -17.71
CA LYS A 194 9.14 3.14 -16.61
C LYS A 194 8.56 2.62 -15.30
N SER A 195 7.36 3.06 -14.93
CA SER A 195 6.69 2.62 -13.70
C SER A 195 6.46 1.11 -13.68
N LEU A 196 6.06 0.52 -14.81
CA LEU A 196 5.89 -0.93 -14.91
C LEU A 196 7.23 -1.66 -14.68
N ALA A 197 8.33 -1.15 -15.24
CA ALA A 197 9.66 -1.73 -15.07
C ALA A 197 10.14 -1.61 -13.61
N GLU A 198 9.92 -0.46 -12.97
CA GLU A 198 10.24 -0.24 -11.56
C GLU A 198 9.43 -1.17 -10.65
N MET A 199 8.14 -1.30 -10.91
CA MET A 199 7.25 -2.19 -10.17
C MET A 199 7.73 -3.65 -10.26
N GLU A 200 8.08 -4.12 -11.47
CA GLU A 200 8.54 -5.49 -11.69
C GLU A 200 9.90 -5.76 -11.00
N SER A 201 10.86 -4.83 -11.12
CA SER A 201 12.14 -4.94 -10.43
C SER A 201 12.01 -4.90 -8.92
N SER A 202 11.08 -4.10 -8.40
CA SER A 202 10.82 -3.97 -6.96
C SER A 202 10.16 -5.20 -6.36
N MET A 203 9.22 -5.84 -7.08
CA MET A 203 8.65 -7.13 -6.67
C MET A 203 9.76 -8.19 -6.55
N LYS A 204 10.63 -8.27 -7.56
CA LYS A 204 11.76 -9.20 -7.51
C LYS A 204 12.70 -8.90 -6.34
N TRP A 205 13.06 -7.62 -6.16
CA TRP A 205 13.94 -7.20 -5.07
C TRP A 205 13.35 -7.57 -3.69
N ALA A 206 12.06 -7.31 -3.47
CA ALA A 206 11.40 -7.65 -2.21
C ALA A 206 11.42 -9.16 -1.95
N MET A 207 11.16 -9.98 -2.98
CA MET A 207 11.23 -11.44 -2.88
C MET A 207 12.64 -11.92 -2.53
N ASP A 208 13.67 -11.40 -3.21
CA ASP A 208 15.08 -11.79 -2.99
C ASP A 208 15.58 -11.37 -1.59
N ASN A 209 14.96 -10.34 -0.97
CA ASN A 209 15.38 -9.80 0.32
C ASN A 209 14.42 -10.09 1.49
N ALA A 210 13.41 -10.93 1.29
CA ALA A 210 12.41 -11.28 2.31
C ALA A 210 13.02 -11.74 3.65
N VAL A 211 14.17 -12.41 3.61
CA VAL A 211 14.91 -12.91 4.78
C VAL A 211 15.35 -11.78 5.74
N ASN A 212 15.47 -10.56 5.25
CA ASN A 212 15.91 -9.39 6.01
C ASN A 212 14.77 -8.67 6.73
N LEU A 213 13.50 -9.07 6.53
CA LEU A 213 12.38 -8.50 7.27
C LEU A 213 12.34 -9.10 8.68
N LEU A 214 12.60 -8.25 9.69
CA LEU A 214 12.78 -8.67 11.09
C LEU A 214 11.69 -8.11 12.02
N CYS A 215 11.04 -7.00 11.67
CA CYS A 215 9.96 -6.44 12.50
C CYS A 215 8.71 -7.33 12.51
N PRO A 216 7.79 -7.16 13.49
CA PRO A 216 6.50 -7.84 13.49
C PRO A 216 5.75 -7.65 12.17
N LEU A 217 5.20 -8.73 11.63
CA LEU A 217 4.55 -8.76 10.31
C LEU A 217 3.16 -9.38 10.38
N LEU A 218 2.16 -8.65 9.88
CA LEU A 218 0.83 -9.19 9.58
C LEU A 218 0.56 -9.12 8.08
N ILE A 219 0.38 -10.27 7.44
CA ILE A 219 -0.10 -10.37 6.06
C ILE A 219 -1.57 -10.79 6.06
N LEU A 220 -2.40 -9.98 5.41
CA LEU A 220 -3.81 -10.23 5.16
C LEU A 220 -3.97 -10.50 3.66
N GLN A 221 -4.57 -11.62 3.28
CA GLN A 221 -4.65 -12.04 1.88
C GLN A 221 -6.09 -12.32 1.48
N ALA A 222 -6.50 -11.81 0.33
CA ALA A 222 -7.77 -12.17 -0.30
C ALA A 222 -7.74 -13.65 -0.73
N GLY A 223 -8.78 -14.39 -0.37
CA GLY A 223 -8.91 -15.80 -0.76
C GLY A 223 -9.26 -15.94 -2.24
N THR A 224 -10.17 -15.07 -2.75
CA THR A 224 -10.54 -14.99 -4.16
C THR A 224 -9.74 -13.87 -4.84
N GLU A 225 -8.42 -14.07 -4.95
CA GLU A 225 -7.48 -13.10 -5.50
C GLU A 225 -7.23 -13.35 -6.99
N ASN A 226 -7.43 -12.32 -7.82
CA ASN A 226 -7.25 -12.40 -9.27
C ASN A 226 -6.38 -11.26 -9.84
N ILE A 227 -5.89 -10.35 -8.99
CA ILE A 227 -5.11 -9.18 -9.39
C ILE A 227 -3.62 -9.42 -9.11
N VAL A 228 -3.28 -9.77 -7.87
CA VAL A 228 -1.92 -10.13 -7.48
C VAL A 228 -1.75 -11.64 -7.39
N ASP A 229 -0.53 -12.13 -7.52
CA ASP A 229 -0.23 -13.54 -7.38
C ASP A 229 -0.05 -13.91 -5.91
N LYS A 230 -1.11 -14.46 -5.29
CA LYS A 230 -1.05 -14.86 -3.88
C LYS A 230 -0.04 -15.97 -3.59
N THR A 231 0.40 -16.73 -4.59
CA THR A 231 1.44 -17.75 -4.37
C THR A 231 2.77 -17.07 -4.03
N LYS A 232 3.05 -15.91 -4.62
CA LYS A 232 4.20 -15.08 -4.29
C LYS A 232 4.13 -14.52 -2.88
N THR A 233 2.95 -14.15 -2.41
CA THR A 233 2.76 -13.73 -1.02
C THR A 233 3.07 -14.85 -0.03
N ILE A 234 2.64 -16.07 -0.33
CA ILE A 234 2.93 -17.26 0.49
C ILE A 234 4.43 -17.59 0.47
N GLU A 235 5.08 -17.53 -0.72
CA GLU A 235 6.53 -17.73 -0.86
C GLU A 235 7.29 -16.69 -0.01
N PHE A 236 6.96 -15.41 -0.15
CA PHE A 236 7.54 -14.32 0.64
C PHE A 236 7.40 -14.58 2.15
N TYR A 237 6.18 -14.89 2.62
CA TYR A 237 5.93 -15.17 4.04
C TYR A 237 6.79 -16.31 4.58
N LYS A 238 7.03 -17.36 3.79
CA LYS A 238 7.90 -18.47 4.22
C LYS A 238 9.35 -18.04 4.42
N GLU A 239 9.87 -17.17 3.56
CA GLU A 239 11.26 -16.69 3.60
C GLU A 239 11.53 -15.66 4.69
N VAL A 240 10.52 -14.87 5.12
CA VAL A 240 10.65 -13.87 6.19
C VAL A 240 11.17 -14.49 7.47
N LYS A 241 12.18 -13.84 8.10
CA LYS A 241 12.82 -14.31 9.35
C LYS A 241 12.30 -13.65 10.62
N SER A 242 11.35 -12.71 10.53
CA SER A 242 10.68 -12.20 11.71
C SER A 242 10.16 -13.35 12.58
N GLN A 243 10.42 -13.29 13.88
CA GLN A 243 9.93 -14.27 14.86
C GLN A 243 8.44 -14.06 15.18
N ASP A 244 7.93 -12.85 14.92
CA ASP A 244 6.52 -12.50 15.06
C ASP A 244 5.93 -12.18 13.70
N LYS A 245 5.48 -13.22 13.00
CA LYS A 245 4.84 -13.09 11.70
C LYS A 245 3.54 -13.88 11.65
N THR A 246 2.50 -13.26 11.10
CA THR A 246 1.18 -13.85 10.94
C THR A 246 0.73 -13.71 9.48
N TYR A 247 0.22 -14.79 8.92
CA TYR A 247 -0.47 -14.81 7.63
C TYR A 247 -1.93 -15.20 7.84
N LYS A 248 -2.85 -14.42 7.29
CA LYS A 248 -4.28 -14.70 7.36
C LYS A 248 -4.93 -14.52 6.00
N GLU A 249 -5.55 -15.57 5.51
CA GLU A 249 -6.36 -15.57 4.29
C GLU A 249 -7.85 -15.44 4.64
N TYR A 250 -8.59 -14.66 3.82
CA TYR A 250 -10.03 -14.46 3.94
C TYR A 250 -10.72 -15.12 2.76
N ASP A 251 -11.27 -16.30 3.00
CA ASP A 251 -11.98 -17.05 1.99
C ASP A 251 -13.19 -16.29 1.43
N GLY A 252 -13.34 -16.31 0.10
CA GLY A 252 -14.40 -15.59 -0.60
C GLY A 252 -14.22 -14.08 -0.73
N PHE A 253 -13.24 -13.45 -0.05
CA PHE A 253 -12.98 -12.02 -0.18
C PHE A 253 -12.21 -11.73 -1.47
N LEU A 254 -12.54 -10.61 -2.10
CA LEU A 254 -11.85 -10.06 -3.25
C LEU A 254 -10.66 -9.18 -2.83
N HIS A 255 -9.94 -8.64 -3.80
CA HIS A 255 -8.65 -7.99 -3.64
C HIS A 255 -8.60 -6.92 -2.55
N GLU A 256 -9.54 -5.98 -2.53
CA GLU A 256 -9.56 -4.85 -1.59
C GLU A 256 -10.19 -5.23 -0.23
N LEU A 257 -9.49 -6.01 0.58
CA LEU A 257 -9.96 -6.48 1.89
C LEU A 257 -10.52 -5.36 2.78
N TRP A 258 -9.91 -4.17 2.73
CA TRP A 258 -10.33 -3.01 3.54
C TRP A 258 -11.64 -2.38 3.07
N ASN A 259 -12.05 -2.69 1.86
CA ASN A 259 -13.25 -2.19 1.21
C ASN A 259 -14.29 -3.28 0.95
N GLU A 260 -14.07 -4.50 1.45
CA GLU A 260 -15.02 -5.59 1.30
C GLU A 260 -16.31 -5.39 2.10
N LYS A 261 -17.39 -6.05 1.68
CA LYS A 261 -18.68 -6.02 2.39
C LYS A 261 -18.53 -6.43 3.86
N SER A 262 -17.72 -7.45 4.12
CA SER A 262 -17.44 -7.97 5.46
C SER A 262 -16.11 -7.46 6.04
N ARG A 263 -15.63 -6.29 5.63
CA ARG A 263 -14.37 -5.66 6.10
C ARG A 263 -14.23 -5.52 7.61
N ALA A 264 -15.34 -5.54 8.34
CA ALA A 264 -15.31 -5.51 9.81
C ALA A 264 -14.51 -6.68 10.41
N LEU A 265 -14.49 -7.85 9.75
CA LEU A 265 -13.64 -8.98 10.16
C LEU A 265 -12.17 -8.66 10.01
N VAL A 266 -11.78 -8.04 8.88
CA VAL A 266 -10.41 -7.63 8.59
C VAL A 266 -9.95 -6.58 9.59
N TYR A 267 -10.76 -5.55 9.80
CA TYR A 267 -10.47 -4.46 10.74
C TYR A 267 -10.33 -4.97 12.18
N ARG A 268 -11.19 -5.89 12.60
CA ARG A 268 -11.08 -6.53 13.93
C ARG A 268 -9.75 -7.27 14.07
N ASP A 269 -9.34 -8.04 13.07
CA ASP A 269 -8.10 -8.82 13.14
C ASP A 269 -6.88 -7.92 13.14
N MET A 270 -6.88 -6.83 12.36
CA MET A 270 -5.85 -5.79 12.40
C MET A 270 -5.80 -5.13 13.80
N TYR A 271 -6.97 -4.78 14.35
CA TYR A 271 -7.07 -4.16 15.67
C TYR A 271 -6.52 -5.08 16.77
N VAL A 272 -6.94 -6.36 16.78
CA VAL A 272 -6.45 -7.34 17.76
C VAL A 272 -4.93 -7.51 17.66
N TRP A 273 -4.41 -7.55 16.43
CA TRP A 273 -2.96 -7.62 16.23
C TRP A 273 -2.25 -6.36 16.76
N LEU A 274 -2.76 -5.17 16.46
CA LEU A 274 -2.20 -3.91 16.96
C LEU A 274 -2.21 -3.82 18.48
N GLU A 275 -3.33 -4.17 19.16
CA GLU A 275 -3.45 -4.16 20.63
C GLU A 275 -2.44 -5.11 21.31
N LYS A 276 -2.12 -6.22 20.66
CA LYS A 276 -1.08 -7.15 21.14
C LYS A 276 0.34 -6.55 21.03
N HIS A 277 0.54 -5.57 20.15
CA HIS A 277 1.84 -5.00 19.85
C HIS A 277 2.03 -3.56 20.37
N LEU A 278 1.07 -3.02 21.18
CA LEU A 278 1.17 -1.71 21.86
C LEU A 278 2.26 -1.67 22.91
#